data_e1ca5f0f504a7c965ae5a23490204fd9
#
_entry.id   e1ca5f0f504a7c965ae5a23490204fd9
#
_cell.length_a   1.000
_cell.length_b   1.000
_cell.length_c   1.000
_cell.angle_alpha   90.00
_cell.angle_beta   90.00
_cell.angle_gamma   90.00
#
_symmetry.space_group_name_H-M   'P 1'
#
loop_
_entity.id
_entity.type
_entity.pdbx_description
1 polymer ?
#
loop_
_entity_poly.entity_id
_entity_poly.type
_entity_poly.pdbx_seq_one_letter_code
_entity_poly.pdbx_strand_id
1 'polypeptide(L)'
;MAKALGEYVSPLIADMYQTALDLFPARTLEEMRVVIKEDSGDFRGGEGEQDGEKVPMIVIGMQETLASPNLIARMSSRLGIPREYLENERTGRRVVGLVAFCHELGHIIQLDDKVMRAFGEIDNTIVPLPMDYIPEQYQAYIQSDREANADYIAACILAASQLGEAVDYRPPIEDAAQWRQWVAANPVILD
;
A
#
# COMPACT_ATOMS: atom_id res chain seq x y z
N MET A 1 -6.37 4.84 -16.14
CA MET A 1 -5.50 5.11 -14.96
C MET A 1 -4.13 4.44 -15.10
N ALA A 2 -4.00 3.11 -15.11
CA ALA A 2 -2.70 2.39 -15.15
C ALA A 2 -1.76 2.87 -16.29
N LYS A 3 -2.27 3.07 -17.49
CA LYS A 3 -1.45 3.57 -18.61
C LYS A 3 -0.87 4.96 -18.32
N ALA A 4 -1.67 5.87 -17.77
CA ALA A 4 -1.20 7.21 -17.42
C ALA A 4 -0.14 7.15 -16.30
N LEU A 5 -0.33 6.32 -15.28
CA LEU A 5 0.67 6.11 -14.23
C LEU A 5 1.99 5.56 -14.79
N GLY A 6 1.93 4.64 -15.78
CA GLY A 6 3.11 4.10 -16.44
C GLY A 6 3.88 5.11 -17.28
N GLU A 7 3.18 6.01 -17.97
CA GLU A 7 3.77 7.03 -18.83
C GLU A 7 4.35 8.21 -18.04
N TYR A 8 3.65 8.67 -16.99
CA TYR A 8 3.99 9.91 -16.28
C TYR A 8 4.75 9.69 -14.97
N VAL A 9 4.64 8.51 -14.34
CA VAL A 9 5.27 8.23 -13.06
C VAL A 9 6.28 7.10 -13.19
N SER A 10 5.82 5.86 -13.26
CA SER A 10 6.69 4.68 -13.33
C SER A 10 5.90 3.44 -13.80
N PRO A 11 6.48 2.60 -14.68
CA PRO A 11 5.87 1.32 -15.03
C PRO A 11 5.60 0.41 -13.81
N LEU A 12 6.45 0.46 -12.78
CA LEU A 12 6.24 -0.32 -11.54
C LEU A 12 5.04 0.19 -10.74
N ILE A 13 4.80 1.50 -10.71
CA ILE A 13 3.62 2.07 -10.06
C ILE A 13 2.35 1.66 -10.83
N ALA A 14 2.40 1.64 -12.16
CA ALA A 14 1.29 1.16 -12.97
C ALA A 14 1.00 -0.34 -12.76
N ASP A 15 2.05 -1.15 -12.66
CA ASP A 15 1.95 -2.58 -12.34
C ASP A 15 1.30 -2.80 -10.96
N MET A 16 1.77 -2.10 -9.94
CA MET A 16 1.21 -2.20 -8.59
C MET A 16 -0.26 -1.76 -8.52
N TYR A 17 -0.62 -0.70 -9.25
CA TYR A 17 -2.02 -0.28 -9.35
C TYR A 17 -2.89 -1.35 -10.04
N GLN A 18 -2.43 -1.93 -11.15
CA GLN A 18 -3.14 -3.00 -11.82
C GLN A 18 -3.26 -4.24 -10.93
N THR A 19 -2.18 -4.60 -10.26
CA THR A 19 -2.17 -5.69 -9.27
C THR A 19 -3.17 -5.44 -8.15
N ALA A 20 -3.28 -4.20 -7.67
CA ALA A 20 -4.27 -3.84 -6.65
C ALA A 20 -5.71 -4.02 -7.16
N LEU A 21 -6.01 -3.62 -8.39
CA LEU A 21 -7.33 -3.85 -9.02
C LEU A 21 -7.65 -5.33 -9.16
N ASP A 22 -6.67 -6.13 -9.56
CA ASP A 22 -6.85 -7.57 -9.78
C ASP A 22 -7.07 -8.34 -8.47
N LEU A 23 -6.45 -7.88 -7.37
CA LEU A 23 -6.58 -8.50 -6.06
C LEU A 23 -7.77 -7.96 -5.24
N PHE A 24 -8.04 -6.68 -5.36
CA PHE A 24 -9.03 -5.96 -4.58
C PHE A 24 -9.91 -5.17 -5.55
N PRO A 25 -10.97 -5.75 -6.08
CA PRO A 25 -11.86 -5.09 -7.03
C PRO A 25 -12.70 -4.01 -6.33
N ALA A 26 -12.02 -2.99 -5.80
CA ALA A 26 -12.61 -1.89 -5.11
C ALA A 26 -13.01 -0.79 -6.12
N ARG A 27 -14.27 -0.39 -6.10
CA ARG A 27 -14.77 0.70 -6.91
C ARG A 27 -14.00 2.01 -6.65
N THR A 28 -13.57 2.21 -5.42
CA THR A 28 -12.76 3.36 -5.02
C THR A 28 -11.41 3.45 -5.73
N LEU A 29 -10.81 2.31 -6.12
CA LEU A 29 -9.59 2.30 -6.97
C LEU A 29 -9.89 2.79 -8.38
N GLU A 30 -11.01 2.39 -8.98
CA GLU A 30 -11.41 2.81 -10.33
C GLU A 30 -11.75 4.29 -10.39
N GLU A 31 -12.41 4.81 -9.35
CA GLU A 31 -12.88 6.18 -9.23
C GLU A 31 -11.84 7.15 -8.66
N MET A 32 -10.72 6.63 -8.13
CA MET A 32 -9.74 7.47 -7.46
C MET A 32 -9.14 8.54 -8.38
N ARG A 33 -8.83 9.69 -7.80
CA ARG A 33 -8.07 10.76 -8.45
C ARG A 33 -6.59 10.65 -8.09
N VAL A 34 -5.75 10.90 -9.07
CA VAL A 34 -4.29 10.93 -8.89
C VAL A 34 -3.81 12.36 -8.95
N VAL A 35 -3.13 12.80 -7.92
CA VAL A 35 -2.48 14.10 -7.83
C VAL A 35 -0.97 13.88 -7.80
N ILE A 36 -0.26 14.39 -8.80
CA ILE A 36 1.19 14.32 -8.87
C ILE A 36 1.77 15.61 -8.33
N LYS A 37 2.73 15.51 -7.38
CA LYS A 37 3.46 16.62 -6.80
C LYS A 37 4.94 16.51 -7.14
N GLU A 38 5.44 17.41 -7.96
CA GLU A 38 6.84 17.41 -8.41
C GLU A 38 7.82 17.83 -7.33
N ASP A 39 7.37 18.61 -6.35
CA ASP A 39 8.16 19.22 -5.28
C ASP A 39 8.10 18.48 -3.94
N SER A 40 7.52 17.29 -3.91
CA SER A 40 7.31 16.50 -2.69
C SER A 40 7.72 15.04 -2.90
N GLY A 41 8.21 14.41 -1.84
CA GLY A 41 8.40 12.95 -1.74
C GLY A 41 7.27 12.24 -1.00
N ASP A 42 6.19 12.95 -0.67
CA ASP A 42 5.08 12.40 0.10
C ASP A 42 4.16 11.52 -0.76
N PHE A 43 3.73 10.41 -0.17
CA PHE A 43 2.60 9.64 -0.65
C PHE A 43 1.46 9.77 0.34
N ARG A 44 0.23 9.91 -0.13
CA ARG A 44 -0.99 9.95 0.71
C ARG A 44 -2.17 9.37 -0.04
N GLY A 45 -2.91 8.47 0.61
CA GLY A 45 -4.15 7.91 0.10
C GLY A 45 -5.31 8.15 1.07
N GLY A 46 -6.50 8.34 0.54
CA GLY A 46 -7.71 8.52 1.35
C GLY A 46 -8.79 9.34 0.66
N GLU A 47 -9.70 9.93 1.45
CA GLU A 47 -10.67 10.89 0.94
C GLU A 47 -10.00 12.26 0.74
N GLY A 48 -10.21 12.82 -0.45
CA GLY A 48 -9.93 14.21 -0.76
C GLY A 48 -11.22 14.95 -1.11
N GLU A 49 -11.12 16.25 -1.37
CA GLU A 49 -12.23 17.07 -1.83
C GLU A 49 -11.91 17.61 -3.22
N GLN A 50 -12.86 17.44 -4.14
CA GLN A 50 -12.80 18.01 -5.48
C GLN A 50 -14.17 18.58 -5.84
N ASP A 51 -14.22 19.85 -6.22
CA ASP A 51 -15.46 20.56 -6.59
C ASP A 51 -16.57 20.47 -5.54
N GLY A 52 -16.19 20.39 -4.24
CA GLY A 52 -17.10 20.26 -3.09
C GLY A 52 -17.60 18.84 -2.84
N GLU A 53 -17.12 17.85 -3.57
CA GLU A 53 -17.44 16.45 -3.38
C GLU A 53 -16.26 15.67 -2.80
N LYS A 54 -16.55 14.73 -1.91
CA LYS A 54 -15.55 13.79 -1.40
C LYS A 54 -15.28 12.71 -2.44
N VAL A 55 -14.00 12.56 -2.79
CA VAL A 55 -13.55 11.57 -3.78
C VAL A 55 -12.36 10.79 -3.25
N PRO A 56 -12.23 9.50 -3.60
CA PRO A 56 -11.00 8.75 -3.34
C PRO A 56 -9.83 9.44 -4.06
N MET A 57 -8.75 9.72 -3.35
CA MET A 57 -7.62 10.46 -3.90
C MET A 57 -6.29 9.88 -3.45
N ILE A 58 -5.35 9.73 -4.37
CA ILE A 58 -3.96 9.41 -4.07
C ILE A 58 -3.05 10.54 -4.51
N VAL A 59 -2.15 10.96 -3.62
CA VAL A 59 -1.09 11.91 -3.90
C VAL A 59 0.20 11.14 -4.10
N ILE A 60 0.90 11.40 -5.18
CA ILE A 60 2.18 10.78 -5.54
C ILE A 60 3.24 11.89 -5.59
N GLY A 61 4.20 11.84 -4.68
CA GLY A 61 5.36 12.69 -4.71
C GLY A 61 6.40 12.18 -5.70
N MET A 62 6.93 13.07 -6.54
CA MET A 62 7.93 12.72 -7.56
C MET A 62 9.37 12.81 -7.04
N GLN A 63 9.59 13.46 -5.89
CA GLN A 63 10.90 13.48 -5.26
C GLN A 63 11.17 12.16 -4.54
N GLU A 64 12.45 11.82 -4.41
CA GLU A 64 12.86 10.64 -3.68
C GLU A 64 12.43 10.73 -2.21
N THR A 65 11.69 9.72 -1.76
CA THR A 65 11.27 9.60 -0.37
C THR A 65 12.48 9.31 0.51
N LEU A 66 12.74 10.19 1.46
CA LEU A 66 13.78 9.94 2.46
C LEU A 66 13.28 8.84 3.42
N ALA A 67 13.97 7.73 3.42
CA ALA A 67 13.69 6.66 4.36
C ALA A 67 14.13 7.08 5.78
N SER A 68 13.17 7.53 6.58
CA SER A 68 13.45 7.72 8.01
C SER A 68 13.69 6.37 8.70
N PRO A 69 14.50 6.33 9.77
CA PRO A 69 14.70 5.09 10.55
C PRO A 69 13.38 4.45 10.99
N ASN A 70 12.37 5.23 11.31
CA ASN A 70 11.04 4.77 11.71
C ASN A 70 10.29 4.09 10.56
N LEU A 71 10.36 4.65 9.36
CA LEU A 71 9.75 4.08 8.17
C LEU A 71 10.42 2.77 7.78
N ILE A 72 11.76 2.72 7.82
CA ILE A 72 12.54 1.49 7.60
C ILE A 72 12.14 0.41 8.61
N ALA A 73 12.08 0.77 9.91
CA ALA A 73 11.68 -0.17 10.96
C ALA A 73 10.28 -0.72 10.71
N ARG A 74 9.32 0.14 10.36
CA ARG A 74 7.93 -0.24 10.03
C ARG A 74 7.88 -1.20 8.84
N MET A 75 8.52 -0.83 7.73
CA MET A 75 8.51 -1.65 6.51
C MET A 75 9.19 -3.01 6.73
N SER A 76 10.30 -3.04 7.46
CA SER A 76 10.99 -4.29 7.77
C SER A 76 10.18 -5.18 8.70
N SER A 77 9.61 -4.63 9.78
CA SER A 77 8.90 -5.43 10.78
C SER A 77 7.52 -5.89 10.35
N ARG A 78 6.73 -5.01 9.69
CA ARG A 78 5.36 -5.36 9.28
C ARG A 78 5.28 -6.00 7.91
N LEU A 79 6.09 -5.54 6.97
CA LEU A 79 6.04 -6.04 5.60
C LEU A 79 7.09 -7.10 5.32
N GLY A 80 8.00 -7.36 6.27
CA GLY A 80 9.06 -8.36 6.09
C GLY A 80 10.08 -7.99 5.02
N ILE A 81 10.19 -6.70 4.66
CA ILE A 81 11.17 -6.26 3.66
C ILE A 81 12.56 -6.27 4.29
N PRO A 82 13.54 -6.98 3.73
CA PRO A 82 14.87 -7.02 4.30
C PRO A 82 15.47 -5.62 4.44
N ARG A 83 16.03 -5.34 5.61
CA ARG A 83 16.51 -4.02 5.99
C ARG A 83 17.61 -3.51 5.06
N GLU A 84 18.45 -4.42 4.59
CA GLU A 84 19.52 -4.15 3.62
C GLU A 84 19.01 -3.55 2.29
N TYR A 85 17.77 -3.87 1.86
CA TYR A 85 17.17 -3.26 0.67
C TYR A 85 16.70 -1.84 0.93
N LEU A 86 16.21 -1.58 2.15
CA LEU A 86 15.69 -0.26 2.54
C LEU A 86 16.81 0.74 2.86
N GLU A 87 17.91 0.26 3.45
CA GLU A 87 19.07 1.06 3.85
C GLU A 87 20.06 1.30 2.69
N ASN A 88 19.88 0.62 1.57
CA ASN A 88 20.74 0.80 0.40
C ASN A 88 20.51 2.18 -0.22
N GLU A 89 21.55 3.02 -0.25
CA GLU A 89 21.47 4.40 -0.76
C GLU A 89 20.98 4.48 -2.23
N ARG A 90 21.28 3.47 -3.03
CA ARG A 90 20.97 3.46 -4.47
C ARG A 90 19.56 2.96 -4.78
N THR A 91 19.09 1.96 -4.05
CA THR A 91 17.82 1.28 -4.31
C THR A 91 16.77 1.55 -3.24
N GLY A 92 17.19 1.82 -2.00
CA GLY A 92 16.31 1.94 -0.84
C GLY A 92 15.24 3.02 -1.00
N ARG A 93 15.63 4.20 -1.48
CA ARG A 93 14.66 5.29 -1.69
C ARG A 93 13.55 4.92 -2.68
N ARG A 94 13.90 4.20 -3.75
CA ARG A 94 12.93 3.74 -4.73
C ARG A 94 12.03 2.66 -4.14
N VAL A 95 12.58 1.70 -3.43
CA VAL A 95 11.81 0.64 -2.74
C VAL A 95 10.86 1.25 -1.73
N VAL A 96 11.34 2.18 -0.90
CA VAL A 96 10.51 2.90 0.07
C VAL A 96 9.33 3.61 -0.60
N GLY A 97 9.56 4.31 -1.70
CA GLY A 97 8.50 4.99 -2.45
C GLY A 97 7.45 4.03 -3.01
N LEU A 98 7.88 2.89 -3.57
CA LEU A 98 6.98 1.87 -4.11
C LEU A 98 6.15 1.20 -3.01
N VAL A 99 6.77 0.90 -1.87
CA VAL A 99 6.06 0.36 -0.71
C VAL A 99 5.08 1.36 -0.13
N ALA A 100 5.47 2.62 -0.01
CA ALA A 100 4.57 3.69 0.42
C ALA A 100 3.37 3.81 -0.52
N PHE A 101 3.58 3.74 -1.83
CA PHE A 101 2.47 3.75 -2.80
C PHE A 101 1.50 2.60 -2.58
N CYS A 102 1.98 1.37 -2.38
CA CYS A 102 1.12 0.22 -2.08
C CYS A 102 0.33 0.41 -0.77
N HIS A 103 0.96 0.99 0.25
CA HIS A 103 0.29 1.31 1.51
C HIS A 103 -0.84 2.33 1.32
N GLU A 104 -0.59 3.38 0.53
CA GLU A 104 -1.60 4.39 0.22
C GLU A 104 -2.76 3.85 -0.64
N LEU A 105 -2.48 2.90 -1.55
CA LEU A 105 -3.54 2.14 -2.23
C LEU A 105 -4.38 1.36 -1.22
N GLY A 106 -3.77 0.81 -0.16
CA GLY A 106 -4.48 0.18 0.94
C GLY A 106 -5.50 1.11 1.58
N HIS A 107 -5.18 2.37 1.80
CA HIS A 107 -6.13 3.35 2.31
C HIS A 107 -7.28 3.65 1.34
N ILE A 108 -7.03 3.67 0.04
CA ILE A 108 -8.08 3.82 -0.97
C ILE A 108 -9.03 2.62 -0.99
N ILE A 109 -8.49 1.42 -0.91
CA ILE A 109 -9.27 0.17 -0.86
C ILE A 109 -10.16 0.13 0.38
N GLN A 110 -9.66 0.59 1.52
CA GLN A 110 -10.41 0.64 2.78
C GLN A 110 -11.63 1.59 2.74
N LEU A 111 -11.73 2.49 1.75
CA LEU A 111 -12.91 3.31 1.54
C LEU A 111 -14.08 2.53 0.91
N ASP A 112 -13.83 1.33 0.39
CA ASP A 112 -14.86 0.47 -0.18
C ASP A 112 -15.41 -0.49 0.88
N ASP A 113 -16.59 -0.17 1.41
CA ASP A 113 -17.25 -0.96 2.46
C ASP A 113 -17.56 -2.41 2.02
N LYS A 114 -17.74 -2.66 0.71
CA LYS A 114 -18.03 -4.02 0.23
C LYS A 114 -16.78 -4.87 0.32
N VAL A 115 -15.65 -4.33 -0.13
CA VAL A 115 -14.35 -5.00 -0.06
C VAL A 115 -13.98 -5.23 1.39
N MET A 116 -14.11 -4.22 2.26
CA MET A 116 -13.76 -4.34 3.67
C MET A 116 -14.64 -5.35 4.42
N ARG A 117 -15.94 -5.42 4.12
CA ARG A 117 -16.80 -6.48 4.68
C ARG A 117 -16.42 -7.88 4.22
N ALA A 118 -15.97 -8.00 2.97
CA ALA A 118 -15.51 -9.26 2.42
C ALA A 118 -14.15 -9.69 2.98
N PHE A 119 -13.29 -8.71 3.28
CA PHE A 119 -11.98 -8.91 3.90
C PHE A 119 -12.09 -9.52 5.30
N GLY A 120 -13.19 -9.25 5.99
CA GLY A 120 -13.43 -9.72 7.36
C GLY A 120 -12.62 -8.97 8.40
N GLU A 121 -12.71 -9.43 9.64
CA GLU A 121 -11.82 -8.99 10.70
C GLU A 121 -10.45 -9.61 10.45
N ILE A 122 -9.51 -8.82 9.97
CA ILE A 122 -8.10 -9.23 9.96
C ILE A 122 -7.70 -9.36 11.43
N ASP A 123 -7.33 -10.56 11.83
CA ASP A 123 -6.75 -10.78 13.14
C ASP A 123 -5.47 -9.91 13.24
N ASN A 124 -5.56 -8.82 14.01
CA ASN A 124 -4.51 -7.83 14.19
C ASN A 124 -3.25 -8.36 14.92
N THR A 125 -3.05 -9.67 14.95
CA THR A 125 -1.78 -10.29 15.33
C THR A 125 -0.65 -10.01 14.34
N ILE A 126 -0.80 -8.97 13.51
CA ILE A 126 0.29 -8.39 12.75
C ILE A 126 1.42 -8.07 13.71
N VAL A 127 2.55 -8.69 13.44
CA VAL A 127 3.80 -8.61 14.20
C VAL A 127 3.94 -7.25 14.90
N PRO A 128 3.98 -7.20 16.22
CA PRO A 128 4.09 -5.94 16.94
C PRO A 128 5.33 -5.21 16.46
N LEU A 129 5.17 -3.93 16.08
CA LEU A 129 6.30 -3.09 15.76
C LEU A 129 7.18 -2.94 16.99
N PRO A 130 8.51 -2.99 16.84
CA PRO A 130 9.39 -2.49 17.88
C PRO A 130 9.10 -1.00 18.05
N MET A 131 8.34 -0.67 19.11
CA MET A 131 7.82 0.66 19.35
C MET A 131 8.88 1.66 19.83
N ASP A 132 10.05 1.17 20.20
CA ASP A 132 11.16 1.97 20.75
C ASP A 132 11.68 3.06 19.81
N TYR A 133 11.41 2.91 18.51
CA TYR A 133 11.83 3.87 17.48
C TYR A 133 10.73 4.86 17.07
N ILE A 134 9.50 4.69 17.60
CA ILE A 134 8.36 5.51 17.19
C ILE A 134 8.02 6.48 18.33
N PRO A 135 8.04 7.80 18.08
CA PRO A 135 7.61 8.76 19.08
C PRO A 135 6.24 8.41 19.63
N GLU A 136 6.07 8.45 20.95
CA GLU A 136 4.89 8.00 21.69
C GLU A 136 3.58 8.55 21.11
N GLN A 137 3.59 9.80 20.67
CA GLN A 137 2.45 10.47 20.07
C GLN A 137 1.95 9.84 18.77
N TYR A 138 2.79 9.06 18.05
CA TYR A 138 2.43 8.37 16.81
C TYR A 138 2.15 6.89 17.00
N GLN A 139 2.44 6.33 18.17
CA GLN A 139 2.31 4.89 18.40
C GLN A 139 0.87 4.41 18.23
N ALA A 140 -0.10 5.11 18.84
CA ALA A 140 -1.52 4.76 18.73
C ALA A 140 -2.03 4.85 17.28
N TYR A 141 -1.55 5.82 16.51
CA TYR A 141 -1.90 5.97 15.10
C TYR A 141 -1.38 4.78 14.27
N ILE A 142 -0.11 4.46 14.39
CA ILE A 142 0.54 3.38 13.64
C ILE A 142 0.00 2.00 14.03
N GLN A 143 -0.47 1.83 15.27
CA GLN A 143 -1.10 0.60 15.74
C GLN A 143 -2.59 0.52 15.43
N SER A 144 -3.19 1.57 14.84
CA SER A 144 -4.60 1.53 14.49
C SER A 144 -4.90 0.46 13.44
N ASP A 145 -6.09 -0.13 13.50
CA ASP A 145 -6.56 -1.13 12.54
C ASP A 145 -6.47 -0.61 11.10
N ARG A 146 -6.72 0.69 10.91
CA ARG A 146 -6.63 1.33 9.61
C ARG A 146 -5.22 1.24 9.01
N GLU A 147 -4.20 1.54 9.79
CA GLU A 147 -2.80 1.48 9.34
C GLU A 147 -2.33 0.02 9.17
N ALA A 148 -2.76 -0.85 10.08
CA ALA A 148 -2.46 -2.27 10.02
C ALA A 148 -3.06 -2.92 8.76
N ASN A 149 -4.31 -2.61 8.44
CA ASN A 149 -4.98 -3.09 7.24
C ASN A 149 -4.32 -2.55 5.97
N ALA A 150 -3.90 -1.29 5.95
CA ALA A 150 -3.19 -0.72 4.81
C ALA A 150 -1.83 -1.41 4.58
N ASP A 151 -1.09 -1.70 5.64
CA ASP A 151 0.16 -2.47 5.56
C ASP A 151 -0.08 -3.90 5.05
N TYR A 152 -1.15 -4.57 5.50
CA TYR A 152 -1.52 -5.89 5.03
C TYR A 152 -1.85 -5.90 3.54
N ILE A 153 -2.70 -4.98 3.09
CA ILE A 153 -3.06 -4.82 1.68
C ILE A 153 -1.81 -4.52 0.85
N ALA A 154 -0.91 -3.66 1.35
CA ALA A 154 0.36 -3.36 0.71
C ALA A 154 1.22 -4.62 0.53
N ALA A 155 1.31 -5.48 1.54
CA ALA A 155 2.03 -6.74 1.46
C ALA A 155 1.45 -7.69 0.38
N CYS A 156 0.13 -7.75 0.26
CA CYS A 156 -0.55 -8.54 -0.78
C CYS A 156 -0.24 -7.99 -2.19
N ILE A 157 -0.31 -6.68 -2.38
CA ILE A 157 0.00 -6.04 -3.67
C ILE A 157 1.47 -6.28 -4.04
N LEU A 158 2.40 -6.04 -3.10
CA LEU A 158 3.82 -6.27 -3.32
C LEU A 158 4.12 -7.70 -3.72
N ALA A 159 3.56 -8.68 -3.01
CA ALA A 159 3.77 -10.11 -3.27
C ALA A 159 3.28 -10.55 -4.65
N ALA A 160 2.28 -9.88 -5.19
CA ALA A 160 1.69 -10.20 -6.49
C ALA A 160 2.22 -9.35 -7.64
N SER A 161 2.99 -8.30 -7.36
CA SER A 161 3.57 -7.40 -8.36
C SER A 161 4.83 -7.97 -8.99
N GLN A 162 5.22 -7.41 -10.15
CA GLN A 162 6.49 -7.74 -10.81
C GLN A 162 7.70 -7.48 -9.90
N LEU A 163 7.64 -6.46 -9.04
CA LEU A 163 8.70 -6.21 -8.07
C LEU A 163 8.81 -7.37 -7.07
N GLY A 164 7.70 -7.83 -6.52
CA GLY A 164 7.67 -8.95 -5.58
C GLY A 164 8.22 -10.23 -6.18
N GLU A 165 7.86 -10.53 -7.42
CA GLU A 165 8.40 -11.67 -8.16
C GLU A 165 9.92 -11.54 -8.38
N ALA A 166 10.39 -10.35 -8.80
CA ALA A 166 11.80 -10.11 -9.09
C ALA A 166 12.73 -10.24 -7.88
N VAL A 167 12.22 -9.96 -6.66
CA VAL A 167 12.98 -10.04 -5.40
C VAL A 167 12.60 -11.25 -4.55
N ASP A 168 11.79 -12.17 -5.07
CA ASP A 168 11.22 -13.31 -4.34
C ASP A 168 10.59 -12.91 -3.00
N TYR A 169 9.83 -11.83 -3.01
CA TYR A 169 9.20 -11.28 -1.81
C TYR A 169 8.18 -12.26 -1.23
N ARG A 170 8.33 -12.56 0.04
CA ARG A 170 7.40 -13.37 0.82
C ARG A 170 6.86 -12.53 1.97
N PRO A 171 5.57 -12.17 1.93
CA PRO A 171 4.97 -11.46 3.05
C PRO A 171 5.03 -12.34 4.31
N PRO A 172 5.21 -11.75 5.49
CA PRO A 172 5.21 -12.47 6.76
C PRO A 172 3.83 -13.04 7.14
N ILE A 173 2.84 -12.88 6.27
CA ILE A 173 1.45 -13.24 6.48
C ILE A 173 1.11 -14.38 5.51
N GLU A 174 0.78 -15.55 6.02
CA GLU A 174 0.41 -16.72 5.20
C GLU A 174 -0.85 -16.48 4.34
N ASP A 175 -1.66 -15.48 4.70
CA ASP A 175 -3.00 -15.27 4.16
C ASP A 175 -3.07 -14.57 2.79
N ALA A 176 -1.99 -14.01 2.26
CA ALA A 176 -2.00 -13.41 0.93
C ALA A 176 -2.39 -14.43 -0.18
N ALA A 177 -1.99 -15.70 -0.01
CA ALA A 177 -2.40 -16.78 -0.91
C ALA A 177 -3.87 -17.18 -0.69
N GLN A 178 -4.34 -17.16 0.54
CA GLN A 178 -5.75 -17.43 0.89
C GLN A 178 -6.65 -16.33 0.35
N TRP A 179 -6.25 -15.07 0.45
CA TRP A 179 -6.99 -13.96 -0.14
C TRP A 179 -7.14 -14.09 -1.66
N ARG A 180 -6.08 -14.42 -2.38
CA ARG A 180 -6.15 -14.69 -3.83
C ARG A 180 -7.14 -15.80 -4.16
N GLN A 181 -7.12 -16.88 -3.39
CA GLN A 181 -8.07 -17.99 -3.56
C GLN A 181 -9.49 -17.54 -3.27
N TRP A 182 -9.68 -16.71 -2.24
CA TRP A 182 -10.98 -16.18 -1.88
C TRP A 182 -11.55 -15.24 -2.96
N VAL A 183 -10.78 -14.30 -3.47
CA VAL A 183 -11.17 -13.41 -4.59
C VAL A 183 -11.52 -14.23 -5.84
N ALA A 184 -10.72 -15.23 -6.17
CA ALA A 184 -11.00 -16.12 -7.30
C ALA A 184 -12.27 -16.96 -7.12
N ALA A 185 -12.62 -17.30 -5.88
CA ALA A 185 -13.80 -18.08 -5.55
C ALA A 185 -15.09 -17.23 -5.43
N ASN A 186 -14.96 -15.92 -5.29
CA ASN A 186 -16.08 -14.99 -5.04
C ASN A 186 -16.08 -13.83 -6.05
N PRO A 187 -16.26 -14.09 -7.34
CA PRO A 187 -16.24 -13.05 -8.38
C PRO A 187 -17.39 -12.03 -8.26
N VAL A 188 -18.33 -12.26 -7.37
CA VAL A 188 -19.57 -11.45 -7.16
C VAL A 188 -19.32 -10.15 -6.36
N ILE A 189 -18.10 -9.88 -5.91
CA ILE A 189 -17.78 -8.58 -5.29
C ILE A 189 -17.76 -7.45 -6.35
N LEU A 190 -17.83 -7.81 -7.62
CA LEU A 190 -17.72 -6.91 -8.77
C LEU A 190 -19.06 -6.31 -9.24
N ASP A 191 -20.21 -6.72 -8.69
CA ASP A 191 -21.53 -6.16 -8.98
C ASP A 191 -21.87 -5.08 -7.88
#